data_cb408a682f4c3e5e346aaf1e0f4cce53
#
_entry.id   cb408a682f4c3e5e346aaf1e0f4cce53
#
_cell.length_a   1.000
_cell.length_b   1.000
_cell.length_c   1.000
_cell.angle_alpha   90.00
_cell.angle_beta   90.00
_cell.angle_gamma   90.00
#
_symmetry.space_group_name_H-M   'P 1'
#
loop_
_entity.id
_entity.type
_entity.pdbx_description
1 polymer ?
#
loop_
_entity_poly.entity_id
_entity_poly.type
_entity_poly.pdbx_seq_one_letter_code
_entity_poly.pdbx_strand_id
1 'polypeptide(L)'
;MKKGTVSRLGGFTLIELLVVVLIIGILAAVAVPQYNKAVAKARVAEAWTIAKAFFDAQKVYYMANGQYTDDLTKLDIELPTHLSFLEAGSSSVYTNGIDAELTFGSVNSSIKGLNGMWLRAWIGTGGTGGRFSCYNHSYCKIVMPCANPAIGTSGDYAQCDM
;
A
#
# COMPACT_ATOMS: atom_id res chain seq x y z
N MET A 1 59.22 12.52 -36.56
CA MET A 1 58.33 11.36 -36.38
C MET A 1 58.02 11.16 -34.89
N LYS A 2 56.80 11.49 -34.44
CA LYS A 2 56.37 11.29 -33.03
C LYS A 2 55.83 9.86 -32.89
N LYS A 3 56.47 9.06 -32.07
CA LYS A 3 55.97 7.74 -31.68
C LYS A 3 54.78 7.94 -30.74
N GLY A 4 53.57 7.56 -31.21
CA GLY A 4 52.39 7.52 -30.35
C GLY A 4 52.51 6.39 -29.33
N THR A 5 52.46 6.72 -28.05
CA THR A 5 52.39 5.75 -26.94
C THR A 5 50.99 5.14 -26.91
N VAL A 6 50.84 3.90 -27.30
CA VAL A 6 49.61 3.13 -27.17
C VAL A 6 49.47 2.75 -25.69
N SER A 7 48.56 3.45 -24.97
CA SER A 7 48.20 3.03 -23.61
C SER A 7 47.46 1.70 -23.68
N ARG A 8 47.97 0.69 -23.01
CA ARG A 8 47.30 -0.59 -22.85
C ARG A 8 46.07 -0.39 -21.95
N LEU A 9 44.91 -0.48 -22.54
CA LEU A 9 43.65 -0.61 -21.80
C LEU A 9 43.69 -1.98 -21.14
N GLY A 10 43.79 -2.04 -19.80
CA GLY A 10 43.69 -3.25 -19.02
C GLY A 10 42.32 -3.89 -19.24
N GLY A 11 42.26 -5.07 -19.79
CA GLY A 11 41.02 -5.87 -19.91
C GLY A 11 40.62 -6.47 -18.58
N PHE A 12 39.34 -6.54 -18.30
CA PHE A 12 38.76 -7.27 -17.16
C PHE A 12 39.01 -8.79 -17.31
N THR A 13 39.37 -9.43 -16.23
CA THR A 13 39.49 -10.90 -16.22
C THR A 13 38.16 -11.57 -16.00
N LEU A 14 37.97 -12.77 -16.54
CA LEU A 14 36.73 -13.54 -16.42
C LEU A 14 36.39 -13.85 -14.95
N ILE A 15 37.42 -14.08 -14.13
CA ILE A 15 37.26 -14.35 -12.70
C ILE A 15 36.80 -13.11 -11.90
N GLU A 16 37.32 -11.93 -12.24
CA GLU A 16 36.86 -10.67 -11.59
C GLU A 16 35.37 -10.43 -11.85
N LEU A 17 34.90 -10.67 -13.06
CA LEU A 17 33.48 -10.57 -13.38
C LEU A 17 32.65 -11.60 -12.62
N LEU A 18 33.13 -12.85 -12.57
CA LEU A 18 32.42 -13.95 -11.92
C LEU A 18 32.27 -13.70 -10.41
N VAL A 19 33.31 -13.23 -9.73
CA VAL A 19 33.27 -12.91 -8.30
C VAL A 19 32.29 -11.76 -8.01
N VAL A 20 32.28 -10.73 -8.84
CA VAL A 20 31.38 -9.59 -8.68
C VAL A 20 29.91 -10.01 -8.80
N VAL A 21 29.55 -10.80 -9.83
CA VAL A 21 28.17 -11.25 -10.00
C VAL A 21 27.74 -12.21 -8.90
N LEU A 22 28.65 -13.03 -8.37
CA LEU A 22 28.38 -13.90 -7.23
C LEU A 22 28.04 -13.08 -5.98
N ILE A 23 28.85 -12.06 -5.66
CA ILE A 23 28.62 -11.19 -4.50
C ILE A 23 27.29 -10.45 -4.64
N ILE A 24 27.02 -9.85 -5.82
CA ILE A 24 25.76 -9.15 -6.09
C ILE A 24 24.57 -10.12 -5.94
N GLY A 25 24.69 -11.34 -6.44
CA GLY A 25 23.64 -12.35 -6.32
C GLY A 25 23.30 -12.69 -4.87
N ILE A 26 24.30 -12.87 -4.01
CA ILE A 26 24.08 -13.13 -2.58
C ILE A 26 23.44 -11.93 -1.87
N LEU A 27 23.94 -10.72 -2.13
CA LEU A 27 23.37 -9.49 -1.54
C LEU A 27 21.93 -9.27 -2.00
N ALA A 28 21.63 -9.45 -3.28
CA ALA A 28 20.30 -9.31 -3.83
C ALA A 28 19.31 -10.31 -3.23
N ALA A 29 19.73 -11.55 -2.99
CA ALA A 29 18.89 -12.59 -2.39
C ALA A 29 18.36 -12.18 -0.99
N VAL A 30 19.12 -11.41 -0.23
CA VAL A 30 18.72 -10.88 1.09
C VAL A 30 18.00 -9.54 0.98
N ALA A 31 18.47 -8.66 0.09
CA ALA A 31 17.95 -7.29 -0.01
C ALA A 31 16.54 -7.20 -0.64
N VAL A 32 16.27 -7.99 -1.69
CA VAL A 32 14.99 -7.92 -2.43
C VAL A 32 13.77 -8.20 -1.54
N PRO A 33 13.71 -9.28 -0.72
CA PRO A 33 12.54 -9.51 0.14
C PRO A 33 12.35 -8.42 1.21
N GLN A 34 13.42 -7.84 1.73
CA GLN A 34 13.33 -6.73 2.68
C GLN A 34 12.80 -5.45 2.02
N TYR A 35 13.28 -5.15 0.82
CA TYR A 35 12.79 -4.04 0.02
C TYR A 35 11.29 -4.15 -0.28
N ASN A 36 10.81 -5.32 -0.71
CA ASN A 36 9.41 -5.57 -0.99
C ASN A 36 8.52 -5.35 0.25
N LYS A 37 8.95 -5.77 1.43
CA LYS A 37 8.24 -5.51 2.70
C LYS A 37 8.18 -4.02 3.02
N ALA A 38 9.27 -3.29 2.83
CA ALA A 38 9.32 -1.85 3.08
C ALA A 38 8.38 -1.08 2.15
N VAL A 39 8.37 -1.42 0.86
CA VAL A 39 7.48 -0.82 -0.14
C VAL A 39 6.02 -1.13 0.18
N ALA A 40 5.69 -2.38 0.55
CA ALA A 40 4.34 -2.76 0.95
C ALA A 40 3.86 -1.91 2.15
N LYS A 41 4.71 -1.75 3.16
CA LYS A 41 4.40 -0.95 4.35
C LYS A 41 4.18 0.53 4.01
N ALA A 42 4.98 1.10 3.14
CA ALA A 42 4.82 2.49 2.69
C ALA A 42 3.47 2.72 1.98
N ARG A 43 3.07 1.81 1.09
CA ARG A 43 1.79 1.89 0.36
C ARG A 43 0.58 1.76 1.29
N VAL A 44 0.64 0.85 2.26
CA VAL A 44 -0.45 0.70 3.25
C VAL A 44 -0.52 1.92 4.16
N ALA A 45 0.59 2.53 4.53
CA ALA A 45 0.60 3.77 5.31
C ALA A 45 -0.01 4.95 4.55
N GLU A 46 0.22 5.06 3.24
CA GLU A 46 -0.43 6.05 2.38
C GLU A 46 -1.95 5.83 2.35
N ALA A 47 -2.40 4.61 2.12
CA ALA A 47 -3.82 4.26 2.13
C ALA A 47 -4.48 4.54 3.50
N TRP A 48 -3.80 4.29 4.60
CA TRP A 48 -4.25 4.62 5.95
C TRP A 48 -4.49 6.12 6.14
N THR A 49 -3.57 6.95 5.66
CA THR A 49 -3.70 8.42 5.76
C THR A 49 -4.93 8.92 5.00
N ILE A 50 -5.15 8.39 3.79
CA ILE A 50 -6.31 8.72 2.96
C ILE A 50 -7.60 8.24 3.63
N ALA A 51 -7.63 7.02 4.15
CA ALA A 51 -8.78 6.46 4.85
C ALA A 51 -9.17 7.29 6.07
N LYS A 52 -8.17 7.78 6.81
CA LYS A 52 -8.41 8.64 7.97
C LYS A 52 -9.01 9.99 7.59
N ALA A 53 -8.49 10.64 6.56
CA ALA A 53 -9.05 11.88 6.04
C ALA A 53 -10.49 11.68 5.55
N PHE A 54 -10.77 10.59 4.85
CA PHE A 54 -12.12 10.22 4.42
C PHE A 54 -13.07 10.05 5.61
N PHE A 55 -12.66 9.36 6.66
CA PHE A 55 -13.49 9.17 7.85
C PHE A 55 -13.78 10.46 8.60
N ASP A 56 -12.78 11.31 8.74
CA ASP A 56 -12.98 12.60 9.42
C ASP A 56 -13.96 13.47 8.64
N ALA A 57 -13.88 13.50 7.32
CA ALA A 57 -14.85 14.20 6.47
C ALA A 57 -16.25 13.58 6.54
N GLN A 58 -16.37 12.27 6.51
CA GLN A 58 -17.65 11.57 6.65
C GLN A 58 -18.31 11.84 8.02
N LYS A 59 -17.53 11.90 9.10
CA LYS A 59 -18.05 12.26 10.44
C LYS A 59 -18.62 13.68 10.47
N VAL A 60 -17.91 14.65 9.85
CA VAL A 60 -18.39 16.02 9.74
C VAL A 60 -19.69 16.07 8.95
N TYR A 61 -19.75 15.39 7.82
CA TYR A 61 -20.95 15.30 7.01
C TYR A 61 -22.12 14.65 7.78
N TYR A 62 -21.87 13.57 8.50
CA TYR A 62 -22.87 12.88 9.32
C TYR A 62 -23.41 13.79 10.44
N MET A 63 -22.57 14.56 11.11
CA MET A 63 -23.02 15.52 12.14
C MET A 63 -23.97 16.60 11.57
N ALA A 64 -23.78 16.99 10.33
CA ALA A 64 -24.61 17.99 9.67
C ALA A 64 -25.90 17.43 9.07
N ASN A 65 -25.88 16.19 8.56
CA ASN A 65 -26.96 15.64 7.73
C ASN A 65 -27.62 14.39 8.34
N GLY A 66 -27.09 13.82 9.41
CA GLY A 66 -27.61 12.62 10.07
C GLY A 66 -27.38 11.32 9.29
N GLN A 67 -26.64 11.35 8.18
CA GLN A 67 -26.31 10.21 7.34
C GLN A 67 -24.97 10.40 6.64
N TYR A 68 -24.33 9.30 6.21
CA TYR A 68 -23.13 9.32 5.38
C TYR A 68 -23.47 9.51 3.91
N THR A 69 -22.49 9.87 3.09
CA THR A 69 -22.63 10.04 1.65
C THR A 69 -21.61 9.21 0.85
N ASP A 70 -22.03 8.70 -0.29
CA ASP A 70 -21.16 8.11 -1.33
C ASP A 70 -20.71 9.15 -2.37
N ASP A 71 -21.30 10.33 -2.33
CA ASP A 71 -20.95 11.44 -3.19
C ASP A 71 -19.76 12.21 -2.59
N LEU A 72 -18.57 11.94 -3.11
CA LEU A 72 -17.33 12.57 -2.65
C LEU A 72 -17.30 14.08 -2.84
N THR A 73 -18.13 14.63 -3.75
CA THR A 73 -18.19 16.08 -3.99
C THR A 73 -18.86 16.84 -2.84
N LYS A 74 -19.59 16.13 -1.98
CA LYS A 74 -20.24 16.68 -0.77
C LYS A 74 -19.32 16.66 0.45
N LEU A 75 -18.19 15.99 0.35
CA LEU A 75 -17.18 15.97 1.39
C LEU A 75 -16.17 17.09 1.14
N ASP A 76 -15.80 17.80 2.19
CA ASP A 76 -14.78 18.86 2.12
C ASP A 76 -13.37 18.25 2.14
N ILE A 77 -13.12 17.33 1.19
CA ILE A 77 -11.83 16.69 0.96
C ILE A 77 -11.61 16.44 -0.53
N GLU A 78 -10.36 16.60 -0.97
CA GLU A 78 -9.92 16.10 -2.25
C GLU A 78 -9.28 14.72 -2.06
N LEU A 79 -9.99 13.67 -2.48
CA LEU A 79 -9.37 12.35 -2.58
C LEU A 79 -8.60 12.26 -3.89
N PRO A 80 -7.36 11.74 -3.87
CA PRO A 80 -6.60 11.55 -5.08
C PRO A 80 -7.38 10.66 -6.07
N THR A 81 -7.63 11.17 -7.25
CA THR A 81 -8.32 10.44 -8.33
C THR A 81 -7.47 9.29 -8.87
N HIS A 82 -6.16 9.37 -8.67
CA HIS A 82 -5.21 8.36 -9.07
C HIS A 82 -4.28 8.03 -7.92
N LEU A 83 -4.55 6.89 -7.28
CA LEU A 83 -3.69 6.38 -6.21
C LEU A 83 -2.51 5.64 -6.83
N SER A 84 -1.32 6.19 -6.68
CA SER A 84 -0.10 5.69 -7.32
C SER A 84 0.27 4.27 -6.91
N PHE A 85 -0.28 3.81 -5.80
CA PHE A 85 -0.03 2.47 -5.26
C PHE A 85 -1.04 1.41 -5.73
N LEU A 86 -2.11 1.79 -6.45
CA LEU A 86 -3.04 0.82 -7.02
C LEU A 86 -2.62 0.42 -8.43
N GLU A 87 -2.71 -0.87 -8.73
CA GLU A 87 -2.77 -1.35 -10.12
C GLU A 87 -4.12 -0.95 -10.71
N ALA A 88 -4.25 -0.96 -12.03
CA ALA A 88 -5.45 -0.53 -12.74
C ALA A 88 -6.73 -0.85 -11.97
N GLY A 89 -7.26 0.10 -11.24
CA GLY A 89 -8.42 -0.13 -10.42
C GLY A 89 -8.65 0.97 -9.42
N SER A 90 -9.84 1.10 -9.14
CA SER A 90 -10.49 2.15 -8.42
C SER A 90 -10.42 1.94 -6.92
N SER A 91 -10.29 3.02 -6.22
CA SER A 91 -10.95 3.16 -4.94
C SER A 91 -12.46 3.25 -5.21
N SER A 92 -13.27 2.59 -4.39
CA SER A 92 -14.71 2.73 -4.43
C SER A 92 -15.22 3.19 -3.07
N VAL A 93 -16.19 4.08 -3.09
CA VAL A 93 -16.93 4.51 -1.90
C VAL A 93 -18.31 3.90 -1.96
N TYR A 94 -18.75 3.39 -0.85
CA TYR A 94 -20.09 2.85 -0.68
C TYR A 94 -20.68 3.38 0.63
N THR A 95 -21.97 3.65 0.66
CA THR A 95 -22.72 3.92 1.88
C THR A 95 -24.15 3.40 1.77
N ASN A 96 -24.71 3.00 2.91
CA ASN A 96 -26.15 2.74 3.08
C ASN A 96 -26.81 3.84 3.92
N GLY A 97 -26.13 4.96 4.14
CA GLY A 97 -26.58 6.07 4.96
C GLY A 97 -26.21 5.96 6.45
N ILE A 98 -26.02 4.74 6.97
CA ILE A 98 -25.67 4.46 8.36
C ILE A 98 -24.21 4.01 8.52
N ASP A 99 -23.64 3.48 7.44
CA ASP A 99 -22.23 3.05 7.36
C ASP A 99 -21.61 3.66 6.13
N ALA A 100 -20.31 3.96 6.17
CA ALA A 100 -19.54 4.35 4.99
C ALA A 100 -18.28 3.50 4.87
N GLU A 101 -17.94 3.18 3.64
CA GLU A 101 -16.81 2.32 3.30
C GLU A 101 -15.99 2.94 2.18
N LEU A 102 -14.67 2.88 2.33
CA LEU A 102 -13.71 3.20 1.29
C LEU A 102 -12.84 1.97 1.04
N THR A 103 -12.86 1.45 -0.17
CA THR A 103 -12.08 0.28 -0.58
C THR A 103 -10.96 0.69 -1.52
N PHE A 104 -9.75 0.22 -1.26
CA PHE A 104 -8.58 0.38 -2.11
C PHE A 104 -8.24 -0.96 -2.77
N GLY A 105 -8.44 -1.04 -4.06
CA GLY A 105 -8.31 -2.27 -4.81
C GLY A 105 -9.52 -3.20 -4.66
N SER A 106 -9.42 -4.36 -5.24
CA SER A 106 -10.42 -5.43 -5.15
C SER A 106 -9.74 -6.78 -5.32
N VAL A 107 -10.51 -7.87 -5.29
CA VAL A 107 -10.00 -9.23 -5.55
C VAL A 107 -9.33 -9.33 -6.93
N ASN A 108 -9.74 -8.47 -7.88
CA ASN A 108 -9.23 -8.42 -9.25
C ASN A 108 -8.28 -7.24 -9.53
N SER A 109 -8.07 -6.36 -8.54
CA SER A 109 -7.27 -5.13 -8.69
C SER A 109 -6.50 -4.89 -7.40
N SER A 110 -5.24 -5.26 -7.42
CA SER A 110 -4.39 -5.29 -6.25
C SER A 110 -3.56 -4.01 -6.07
N ILE A 111 -2.98 -3.87 -4.90
CA ILE A 111 -1.91 -2.91 -4.66
C ILE A 111 -0.69 -3.32 -5.48
N LYS A 112 -0.09 -2.37 -6.22
CA LYS A 112 1.06 -2.61 -7.10
C LYS A 112 2.13 -3.48 -6.44
N GLY A 113 2.48 -4.60 -7.07
CA GLY A 113 3.48 -5.54 -6.60
C GLY A 113 3.07 -6.37 -5.38
N LEU A 114 1.78 -6.37 -5.02
CA LEU A 114 1.20 -7.15 -3.92
C LEU A 114 -0.05 -7.86 -4.42
N ASN A 115 0.14 -8.80 -5.34
CA ASN A 115 -0.95 -9.51 -6.03
C ASN A 115 -2.03 -10.02 -5.08
N GLY A 116 -3.26 -9.60 -5.34
CA GLY A 116 -4.42 -9.98 -4.57
C GLY A 116 -4.63 -9.21 -3.26
N MET A 117 -3.67 -8.40 -2.79
CA MET A 117 -3.87 -7.57 -1.60
C MET A 117 -4.83 -6.42 -1.89
N TRP A 118 -5.83 -6.25 -1.05
CA TRP A 118 -6.71 -5.10 -1.07
C TRP A 118 -6.97 -4.60 0.35
N LEU A 119 -7.34 -3.32 0.47
CA LEU A 119 -7.55 -2.66 1.74
C LEU A 119 -8.97 -2.11 1.80
N ARG A 120 -9.54 -2.13 2.99
CA ARG A 120 -10.88 -1.64 3.27
C ARG A 120 -10.86 -0.77 4.52
N ALA A 121 -11.40 0.41 4.40
CA ALA A 121 -11.69 1.28 5.51
C ALA A 121 -13.21 1.36 5.70
N TRP A 122 -13.71 1.08 6.89
CA TRP A 122 -15.12 1.05 7.21
C TRP A 122 -15.40 1.86 8.46
N ILE A 123 -16.48 2.64 8.45
CA ILE A 123 -16.99 3.37 9.60
C ILE A 123 -18.43 2.93 9.86
N GLY A 124 -18.74 2.54 11.09
CA GLY A 124 -20.05 2.04 11.47
C GLY A 124 -20.98 3.11 11.97
N THR A 125 -22.14 2.64 12.35
CA THR A 125 -23.32 3.40 12.79
C THR A 125 -22.98 4.52 13.78
N GLY A 126 -23.39 5.73 13.48
CA GLY A 126 -23.29 6.87 14.42
C GLY A 126 -21.87 7.43 14.60
N GLY A 127 -20.95 7.18 13.68
CA GLY A 127 -19.58 7.73 13.76
C GLY A 127 -18.70 7.06 14.82
N THR A 128 -19.15 5.97 15.41
CA THR A 128 -18.42 5.23 16.44
C THR A 128 -17.53 4.17 15.82
N GLY A 129 -16.21 4.39 15.91
CA GLY A 129 -15.19 3.41 15.54
C GLY A 129 -15.06 3.21 14.03
N GLY A 130 -13.93 3.54 13.49
CA GLY A 130 -13.53 3.15 12.14
C GLY A 130 -12.66 1.90 12.19
N ARG A 131 -12.70 1.09 11.13
CA ARG A 131 -11.84 -0.08 10.94
C ARG A 131 -11.09 0.03 9.64
N PHE A 132 -9.82 -0.30 9.68
CA PHE A 132 -8.98 -0.44 8.51
C PHE A 132 -8.50 -1.87 8.42
N SER A 133 -8.79 -2.53 7.31
CA SER A 133 -8.54 -3.95 7.14
C SER A 133 -7.70 -4.21 5.89
N CYS A 134 -6.84 -5.18 5.97
CA CYS A 134 -6.03 -5.72 4.88
C CYS A 134 -6.46 -7.16 4.61
N TYR A 135 -6.60 -7.51 3.34
CA TYR A 135 -7.11 -8.81 2.90
C TYR A 135 -6.20 -9.47 1.89
N ASN A 136 -6.23 -10.80 1.90
CA ASN A 136 -5.73 -11.70 0.87
C ASN A 136 -4.22 -11.59 0.59
N HIS A 137 -3.42 -11.28 1.62
CA HIS A 137 -1.97 -11.28 1.45
C HIS A 137 -1.21 -11.57 2.76
N SER A 138 -0.16 -12.40 2.68
CA SER A 138 0.66 -12.78 3.83
C SER A 138 1.35 -11.59 4.52
N TYR A 139 1.48 -10.45 3.84
CA TYR A 139 2.04 -9.24 4.43
C TYR A 139 1.03 -8.45 5.28
N CYS A 140 -0.26 -8.75 5.25
CA CYS A 140 -1.27 -8.03 6.01
C CYS A 140 -0.87 -7.85 7.47
N LYS A 141 -0.40 -8.91 8.13
CA LYS A 141 0.03 -8.88 9.55
C LYS A 141 1.24 -7.97 9.85
N ILE A 142 2.06 -7.64 8.84
CA ILE A 142 3.30 -6.88 9.03
C ILE A 142 3.24 -5.46 8.47
N VAL A 143 2.25 -5.16 7.62
CA VAL A 143 2.13 -3.85 6.99
C VAL A 143 1.11 -2.95 7.69
N MET A 144 0.25 -3.51 8.55
CA MET A 144 -0.79 -2.73 9.24
C MET A 144 -0.18 -1.65 10.13
N PRO A 145 -0.77 -0.45 10.14
CA PRO A 145 -0.19 0.71 10.83
C PRO A 145 -0.41 0.73 12.35
N CYS A 146 -1.21 -0.17 12.89
CA CYS A 146 -1.46 -0.25 14.34
C CYS A 146 -0.47 -1.19 15.05
N ALA A 147 -0.29 -0.95 16.35
CA ALA A 147 0.66 -1.72 17.15
C ALA A 147 0.26 -3.21 17.31
N ASN A 148 -1.05 -3.48 17.42
CA ASN A 148 -1.60 -4.82 17.64
C ASN A 148 -2.78 -5.06 16.68
N PRO A 149 -2.53 -5.39 15.40
CA PRO A 149 -3.61 -5.71 14.48
C PRO A 149 -4.30 -7.02 14.88
N ALA A 150 -5.63 -7.07 14.82
CA ALA A 150 -6.34 -8.33 14.86
C ALA A 150 -6.04 -9.13 13.59
N ILE A 151 -5.50 -10.33 13.74
CA ILE A 151 -5.02 -11.16 12.63
C ILE A 151 -5.96 -12.35 12.45
N GLY A 152 -6.39 -12.62 11.21
CA GLY A 152 -7.14 -13.82 10.87
C GLY A 152 -6.30 -15.10 10.99
N THR A 153 -6.95 -16.23 11.09
CA THR A 153 -6.32 -17.54 11.32
C THR A 153 -5.32 -17.96 10.24
N SER A 154 -5.53 -17.53 8.99
CA SER A 154 -4.61 -17.78 7.86
C SER A 154 -3.43 -16.82 7.79
N GLY A 155 -3.49 -15.70 8.53
CA GLY A 155 -2.50 -14.62 8.42
C GLY A 155 -2.62 -13.74 7.17
N ASP A 156 -3.61 -14.00 6.33
CA ASP A 156 -3.88 -13.24 5.09
C ASP A 156 -4.85 -12.07 5.31
N TYR A 157 -5.28 -11.89 6.53
CA TYR A 157 -6.17 -10.82 6.98
C TYR A 157 -5.59 -10.15 8.22
N ALA A 158 -5.64 -8.84 8.28
CA ALA A 158 -5.35 -8.06 9.47
C ALA A 158 -6.22 -6.82 9.54
N GLN A 159 -6.55 -6.36 10.74
CA GLN A 159 -7.45 -5.25 11.01
C GLN A 159 -6.92 -4.36 12.12
N CYS A 160 -7.14 -3.06 11.96
CA CYS A 160 -6.90 -2.04 12.98
C CYS A 160 -8.18 -1.26 13.25
N ASP A 161 -8.40 -0.90 14.49
CA ASP A 161 -9.37 0.15 14.82
C ASP A 161 -8.74 1.54 14.54
N MET A 162 -9.56 2.49 14.11
CA MET A 162 -9.14 3.83 13.70
C MET A 162 -9.66 4.90 14.65
#